data_7adb194b3400be9646d0af3c1f62c42d
#
_entry.id   7adb194b3400be9646d0af3c1f62c42d
#
_cell.length_a   1.000
_cell.length_b   1.000
_cell.length_c   1.000
_cell.angle_alpha   90.00
_cell.angle_beta   90.00
_cell.angle_gamma   90.00
#
_symmetry.space_group_name_H-M   'P 1'
#
loop_
_entity.id
_entity.type
_entity.pdbx_description
1 polymer ?
#
loop_
_entity_poly.entity_id
_entity_poly.type
_entity_poly.pdbx_seq_one_letter_code
_entity_poly.pdbx_strand_id
1 'polypeptide(L)'
;SIMKNNLANWPAPKNITALSTTRLSGYSQAPYDSNNMGLNVGDNDQHVLQNRQQLIEVLHLPGEPQWLHQTHGTHCVIAEEDPNRNADASISRSMNHPLVILTADCLPIMLSNVQGTEIAAVHAGWKGLAHGIIEHTLDKMNSLTSDIIAWIGPSICQKCYEVGEEVYQTFTDTYPLSKQAFKPVNGKWLANLPLIAEIVLTKRGIKAVYQSGLCTFELKNELYSYRRTSQTGRIATLIWFNDQPQD
;
A
#
# COMPACT_ATOMS: atom_id res chain seq x y z
N SER A 1 11.76 10.41 -20.75
CA SER A 1 10.94 9.22 -20.60
C SER A 1 9.66 9.52 -19.79
N ILE A 2 8.64 8.75 -20.04
CA ILE A 2 7.34 8.93 -19.38
C ILE A 2 7.29 8.03 -18.13
N MET A 3 6.87 8.61 -16.99
CA MET A 3 6.66 7.86 -15.76
C MET A 3 5.53 6.85 -15.97
N LYS A 4 5.79 5.57 -15.69
CA LYS A 4 4.82 4.49 -15.82
C LYS A 4 4.18 4.22 -14.47
N ASN A 5 2.84 4.16 -14.43
CA ASN A 5 2.07 3.86 -13.22
C ASN A 5 1.09 2.73 -13.47
N ASN A 6 0.71 2.03 -12.42
CA ASN A 6 -0.32 0.99 -12.45
C ASN A 6 -1.60 1.55 -11.81
N LEU A 7 -2.55 1.90 -12.64
CA LEU A 7 -3.84 2.40 -12.18
C LEU A 7 -4.62 1.30 -11.47
N ALA A 8 -5.30 1.65 -10.38
CA ALA A 8 -6.09 0.68 -9.63
C ALA A 8 -7.24 0.11 -10.48
N ASN A 9 -7.35 -1.21 -10.47
CA ASN A 9 -8.38 -1.97 -11.19
C ASN A 9 -9.58 -2.23 -10.28
N TRP A 10 -10.27 -1.17 -9.91
CA TRP A 10 -11.43 -1.22 -9.02
C TRP A 10 -12.51 -0.21 -9.45
N PRO A 11 -13.78 -0.41 -9.05
CA PRO A 11 -14.89 0.47 -9.46
C PRO A 11 -15.06 1.65 -8.50
N ALA A 12 -14.03 2.47 -8.34
CA ALA A 12 -14.11 3.64 -7.47
C ALA A 12 -14.97 4.75 -8.09
N PRO A 13 -15.52 5.66 -7.26
CA PRO A 13 -16.16 6.88 -7.76
C PRO A 13 -15.20 7.68 -8.65
N LYS A 14 -15.74 8.43 -9.62
CA LYS A 14 -14.94 9.20 -10.59
C LYS A 14 -14.03 10.22 -9.95
N ASN A 15 -14.42 10.77 -8.80
CA ASN A 15 -13.61 11.76 -8.08
C ASN A 15 -12.49 11.15 -7.24
N ILE A 16 -12.32 9.83 -7.26
CA ILE A 16 -11.25 9.13 -6.55
C ILE A 16 -10.29 8.52 -7.57
N THR A 17 -9.00 8.80 -7.40
CA THR A 17 -7.94 8.16 -8.18
C THR A 17 -7.00 7.41 -7.25
N ALA A 18 -6.66 6.18 -7.61
CA ALA A 18 -5.65 5.40 -6.91
C ALA A 18 -4.73 4.73 -7.94
N LEU A 19 -3.45 4.70 -7.63
CA LEU A 19 -2.46 4.05 -8.48
C LEU A 19 -1.19 3.73 -7.70
N SER A 20 -0.34 2.91 -8.31
CA SER A 20 0.98 2.59 -7.80
C SER A 20 2.03 3.01 -8.83
N THR A 21 3.11 3.63 -8.38
CA THR A 21 4.24 3.96 -9.24
C THR A 21 5.05 2.71 -9.57
N THR A 22 5.96 2.83 -10.53
CA THR A 22 6.97 1.82 -10.83
C THR A 22 8.35 2.40 -10.57
N ARG A 23 9.38 1.59 -10.76
CA ARG A 23 10.77 2.05 -10.62
C ARG A 23 11.28 2.81 -11.85
N LEU A 24 10.47 2.97 -12.88
CA LEU A 24 10.88 3.55 -14.15
C LEU A 24 10.76 5.06 -14.15
N SER A 25 11.66 5.72 -14.88
CA SER A 25 11.60 7.15 -15.22
C SER A 25 11.77 8.11 -14.02
N GLY A 26 12.86 7.93 -13.28
CA GLY A 26 13.23 8.82 -12.19
C GLY A 26 14.69 9.24 -12.24
N TYR A 27 15.15 9.83 -11.15
CA TYR A 27 16.47 10.44 -11.02
C TYR A 27 17.47 9.57 -10.25
N SER A 28 17.00 8.53 -9.58
CA SER A 28 17.85 7.66 -8.76
C SER A 28 18.73 6.77 -9.62
N GLN A 29 19.93 6.47 -9.11
CA GLN A 29 20.91 5.61 -9.77
C GLN A 29 20.95 4.22 -9.10
N ALA A 30 21.52 3.25 -9.81
CA ALA A 30 21.62 1.87 -9.31
C ALA A 30 22.22 1.83 -7.90
N PRO A 31 21.71 0.99 -7.00
CA PRO A 31 20.67 -0.03 -7.20
C PRO A 31 19.23 0.48 -7.03
N TYR A 32 19.03 1.81 -6.92
CA TYR A 32 17.74 2.46 -6.71
C TYR A 32 17.08 2.91 -8.01
N ASP A 33 17.69 2.58 -9.12
CA ASP A 33 17.27 3.03 -10.45
C ASP A 33 15.85 2.62 -10.77
N SER A 34 15.00 3.57 -11.08
CA SER A 34 15.30 5.02 -11.17
C SER A 34 14.35 5.89 -10.36
N ASN A 35 13.11 5.46 -10.11
CA ASN A 35 12.06 6.28 -9.53
C ASN A 35 11.80 5.92 -8.07
N ASN A 36 12.87 5.86 -7.27
CA ASN A 36 12.74 5.56 -5.85
C ASN A 36 12.03 6.70 -5.11
N MET A 37 10.98 6.35 -4.38
CA MET A 37 10.17 7.29 -3.59
C MET A 37 10.51 7.28 -2.10
N GLY A 38 11.37 6.35 -1.66
CA GLY A 38 11.68 6.17 -0.23
C GLY A 38 12.94 6.90 0.20
N LEU A 39 12.81 7.75 1.23
CA LEU A 39 13.93 8.26 2.00
C LEU A 39 14.41 7.19 2.99
N ASN A 40 15.62 7.32 3.51
CA ASN A 40 16.19 6.44 4.55
C ASN A 40 16.36 4.97 4.11
N VAL A 41 16.57 4.76 2.80
CA VAL A 41 16.86 3.44 2.24
C VAL A 41 18.27 3.35 1.66
N GLY A 42 19.07 4.42 1.80
CA GLY A 42 20.45 4.48 1.33
C GLY A 42 20.66 5.20 0.02
N ASP A 43 19.60 5.70 -0.61
CA ASP A 43 19.69 6.49 -1.84
C ASP A 43 20.08 7.94 -1.54
N ASN A 44 20.48 8.66 -2.56
CA ASN A 44 20.70 10.10 -2.51
C ASN A 44 19.37 10.82 -2.28
N ASP A 45 19.28 11.58 -1.20
CA ASP A 45 18.04 12.28 -0.82
C ASP A 45 17.55 13.24 -1.88
N GLN A 46 18.48 13.93 -2.60
CA GLN A 46 18.10 14.86 -3.66
C GLN A 46 17.40 14.14 -4.82
N HIS A 47 17.87 12.96 -5.17
CA HIS A 47 17.24 12.15 -6.21
C HIS A 47 15.81 11.76 -5.78
N VAL A 48 15.63 11.35 -4.53
CA VAL A 48 14.31 10.97 -4.01
C VAL A 48 13.36 12.17 -4.03
N LEU A 49 13.84 13.34 -3.59
CA LEU A 49 13.03 14.56 -3.59
C LEU A 49 12.65 14.99 -5.01
N GLN A 50 13.55 14.82 -5.98
CA GLN A 50 13.23 15.06 -7.39
C GLN A 50 12.19 14.08 -7.93
N ASN A 51 12.29 12.80 -7.54
CA ASN A 51 11.29 11.80 -7.91
C ASN A 51 9.91 12.17 -7.35
N ARG A 52 9.86 12.60 -6.09
CA ARG A 52 8.61 13.01 -5.43
C ARG A 52 8.03 14.27 -6.08
N GLN A 53 8.86 15.22 -6.45
CA GLN A 53 8.41 16.43 -7.14
C GLN A 53 7.84 16.09 -8.52
N GLN A 54 8.52 15.22 -9.27
CA GLN A 54 8.03 14.75 -10.57
C GLN A 54 6.65 14.07 -10.43
N LEU A 55 6.47 13.27 -9.37
CA LEU A 55 5.20 12.61 -9.10
C LEU A 55 4.06 13.62 -8.96
N ILE A 56 4.27 14.66 -8.18
CA ILE A 56 3.27 15.71 -7.95
C ILE A 56 2.91 16.40 -9.26
N GLU A 57 3.92 16.72 -10.08
CA GLU A 57 3.73 17.43 -11.34
C GLU A 57 3.01 16.58 -12.37
N VAL A 58 3.48 15.35 -12.57
CA VAL A 58 2.91 14.44 -13.59
C VAL A 58 1.47 14.06 -13.27
N LEU A 59 1.17 13.81 -12.01
CA LEU A 59 -0.18 13.41 -11.59
C LEU A 59 -1.11 14.59 -11.32
N HIS A 60 -0.60 15.83 -11.37
CA HIS A 60 -1.37 17.04 -11.02
C HIS A 60 -2.03 16.90 -9.65
N LEU A 61 -1.25 16.47 -8.67
CA LEU A 61 -1.78 16.25 -7.33
C LEU A 61 -2.24 17.57 -6.72
N PRO A 62 -3.39 17.58 -6.03
CA PRO A 62 -3.97 18.81 -5.46
C PRO A 62 -3.26 19.29 -4.20
N GLY A 63 -2.25 18.57 -3.74
CA GLY A 63 -1.46 18.93 -2.57
C GLY A 63 -0.27 17.99 -2.42
N GLU A 64 0.56 18.23 -1.41
CA GLU A 64 1.68 17.37 -1.09
C GLU A 64 1.16 16.03 -0.57
N PRO A 65 1.64 14.90 -1.12
CA PRO A 65 1.29 13.60 -0.55
C PRO A 65 1.67 13.53 0.92
N GLN A 66 0.85 12.85 1.70
CA GLN A 66 1.06 12.73 3.14
C GLN A 66 2.02 11.58 3.44
N TRP A 67 3.32 11.85 3.25
CA TRP A 67 4.39 10.87 3.46
C TRP A 67 4.43 10.45 4.93
N LEU A 68 4.35 9.13 5.18
CA LEU A 68 4.38 8.56 6.53
C LEU A 68 5.77 8.02 6.86
N HIS A 69 6.13 8.09 8.13
CA HIS A 69 7.25 7.34 8.66
C HIS A 69 6.71 5.99 9.14
N GLN A 70 6.76 5.00 8.27
CA GLN A 70 6.19 3.67 8.47
C GLN A 70 7.12 2.82 9.33
N THR A 71 6.59 2.15 10.36
CA THR A 71 7.37 1.36 11.31
C THR A 71 6.88 -0.08 11.43
N HIS A 72 6.01 -0.54 10.52
CA HIS A 72 5.36 -1.85 10.59
C HIS A 72 4.46 -1.98 11.82
N GLY A 73 3.94 -0.86 12.29
CA GLY A 73 3.02 -0.79 13.43
C GLY A 73 1.56 -0.80 13.02
N THR A 74 0.72 -0.34 13.93
CA THR A 74 -0.74 -0.35 13.77
C THR A 74 -1.38 1.02 13.96
N HIS A 75 -0.58 2.09 13.97
CA HIS A 75 -1.11 3.44 14.15
C HIS A 75 -1.68 3.99 12.84
N CYS A 76 -2.87 4.59 12.93
CA CYS A 76 -3.56 5.24 11.82
C CYS A 76 -3.89 6.69 12.20
N VAL A 77 -3.64 7.64 11.30
CA VAL A 77 -3.91 9.06 11.52
C VAL A 77 -4.94 9.57 10.52
N ILE A 78 -5.70 10.58 10.92
CA ILE A 78 -6.50 11.38 9.98
C ILE A 78 -5.61 12.54 9.54
N ALA A 79 -5.22 12.54 8.26
CA ALA A 79 -4.12 13.37 7.75
C ALA A 79 -4.34 14.88 7.99
N GLU A 80 -5.56 15.39 7.79
CA GLU A 80 -5.89 16.79 7.95
C GLU A 80 -6.11 17.21 9.40
N GLU A 81 -6.26 16.26 10.32
CA GLU A 81 -6.55 16.54 11.73
C GLU A 81 -5.32 16.36 12.63
N ASP A 82 -4.44 15.41 12.30
CA ASP A 82 -3.28 15.08 13.12
C ASP A 82 -2.01 15.29 12.32
N PRO A 83 -1.10 16.19 12.79
CA PRO A 83 0.17 16.40 12.10
C PRO A 83 1.18 15.27 12.27
N ASN A 84 0.92 14.31 13.16
CA ASN A 84 1.81 13.16 13.36
C ASN A 84 1.91 12.34 12.08
N ARG A 85 3.15 12.02 11.66
CA ARG A 85 3.41 11.20 10.47
C ARG A 85 4.08 9.87 10.80
N ASN A 86 4.22 9.56 12.09
CA ASN A 86 4.68 8.24 12.53
C ASN A 86 3.48 7.30 12.58
N ALA A 87 3.19 6.68 11.46
CA ALA A 87 2.00 5.85 11.27
C ALA A 87 2.20 4.89 10.10
N ASP A 88 1.39 3.84 10.07
CA ASP A 88 1.37 2.88 8.95
C ASP A 88 0.05 2.96 8.17
N ALA A 89 -0.83 3.86 8.53
CA ALA A 89 -2.04 4.13 7.78
C ALA A 89 -2.47 5.58 7.96
N SER A 90 -3.20 6.09 6.97
CA SER A 90 -3.80 7.43 7.04
C SER A 90 -5.18 7.42 6.39
N ILE A 91 -6.02 8.34 6.86
CA ILE A 91 -7.38 8.57 6.39
C ILE A 91 -7.47 10.03 5.98
N SER A 92 -8.26 10.34 4.95
CA SER A 92 -8.55 11.73 4.59
C SER A 92 -9.98 11.88 4.06
N ARG A 93 -10.54 13.06 4.34
CA ARG A 93 -11.81 13.54 3.79
C ARG A 93 -11.58 14.88 3.10
N SER A 94 -10.32 15.23 2.86
CA SER A 94 -9.88 16.51 2.30
C SER A 94 -9.24 16.35 0.94
N MET A 95 -9.64 17.18 -0.03
CA MET A 95 -9.06 17.19 -1.37
C MET A 95 -7.57 17.55 -1.36
N ASN A 96 -7.11 18.30 -0.36
CA ASN A 96 -5.73 18.80 -0.31
C ASN A 96 -4.73 17.81 0.29
N HIS A 97 -5.16 16.58 0.63
CA HIS A 97 -4.34 15.61 1.33
C HIS A 97 -4.30 14.26 0.59
N PRO A 98 -3.56 14.18 -0.53
CA PRO A 98 -3.32 12.87 -1.15
C PRO A 98 -2.62 11.95 -0.17
N LEU A 99 -3.08 10.70 -0.10
CA LEU A 99 -2.49 9.70 0.79
C LEU A 99 -1.51 8.82 0.04
N VAL A 100 -0.44 8.39 0.70
CA VAL A 100 0.62 7.61 0.08
C VAL A 100 1.17 6.56 1.03
N ILE A 101 1.47 5.39 0.48
CA ILE A 101 2.15 4.30 1.18
C ILE A 101 3.38 3.90 0.35
N LEU A 102 4.51 3.70 1.03
CA LEU A 102 5.76 3.27 0.41
C LEU A 102 5.97 1.78 0.69
N THR A 103 6.29 1.02 -0.35
CA THR A 103 6.50 -0.42 -0.21
C THR A 103 7.59 -0.94 -1.15
N ALA A 104 8.11 -2.12 -0.78
CA ALA A 104 8.93 -2.98 -1.62
C ALA A 104 8.71 -4.40 -1.11
N ASP A 105 7.54 -4.97 -1.37
CA ASP A 105 6.98 -6.29 -1.03
C ASP A 105 5.75 -6.24 -0.14
N CYS A 106 5.73 -5.38 0.89
CA CYS A 106 4.56 -5.27 1.78
C CYS A 106 3.30 -4.83 1.01
N LEU A 107 2.14 -5.08 1.59
CA LEU A 107 0.86 -4.72 0.97
C LEU A 107 0.58 -3.23 1.11
N PRO A 108 0.37 -2.51 0.00
CA PRO A 108 -0.28 -1.21 0.03
C PRO A 108 -1.77 -1.43 -0.23
N ILE A 109 -2.63 -1.03 0.72
CA ILE A 109 -4.07 -1.21 0.60
C ILE A 109 -4.74 0.16 0.56
N MET A 110 -5.48 0.41 -0.53
CA MET A 110 -6.24 1.65 -0.69
C MET A 110 -7.71 1.37 -0.43
N LEU A 111 -8.35 2.24 0.33
CA LEU A 111 -9.76 2.14 0.68
C LEU A 111 -10.49 3.41 0.26
N SER A 112 -11.71 3.24 -0.25
CA SER A 112 -12.60 4.36 -0.57
C SER A 112 -14.02 3.97 -0.23
N ASN A 113 -14.82 4.92 0.23
CA ASN A 113 -16.25 4.68 0.29
C ASN A 113 -16.87 4.90 -1.10
N VAL A 114 -18.04 4.32 -1.33
CA VAL A 114 -18.74 4.42 -2.62
C VAL A 114 -19.33 5.82 -2.85
N GLN A 115 -19.45 6.62 -1.80
CA GLN A 115 -19.89 8.02 -1.90
C GLN A 115 -18.80 8.96 -2.40
N GLY A 116 -17.52 8.51 -2.38
CA GLY A 116 -16.40 9.36 -2.79
C GLY A 116 -16.10 10.50 -1.81
N THR A 117 -16.31 10.27 -0.51
CA THR A 117 -16.16 11.28 0.54
C THR A 117 -15.09 10.94 1.57
N GLU A 118 -14.60 9.71 1.59
CA GLU A 118 -13.59 9.27 2.53
C GLU A 118 -12.65 8.26 1.89
N ILE A 119 -11.35 8.45 2.09
CA ILE A 119 -10.30 7.57 1.57
C ILE A 119 -9.35 7.17 2.69
N ALA A 120 -8.66 6.04 2.49
CA ALA A 120 -7.61 5.60 3.39
C ALA A 120 -6.52 4.87 2.62
N ALA A 121 -5.30 4.92 3.16
CA ALA A 121 -4.14 4.21 2.65
C ALA A 121 -3.47 3.46 3.79
N VAL A 122 -3.19 2.17 3.59
CA VAL A 122 -2.71 1.27 4.64
C VAL A 122 -1.44 0.57 4.19
N HIS A 123 -0.40 0.65 5.02
CA HIS A 123 0.79 -0.19 4.88
C HIS A 123 0.63 -1.43 5.73
N ALA A 124 0.57 -2.59 5.09
CA ALA A 124 0.40 -3.87 5.78
C ALA A 124 1.54 -4.83 5.39
N GLY A 125 2.63 -4.77 6.15
CA GLY A 125 3.58 -5.86 6.24
C GLY A 125 2.99 -6.95 7.12
N TRP A 126 3.66 -8.11 7.24
CA TRP A 126 3.08 -9.21 7.99
C TRP A 126 2.79 -8.83 9.46
N LYS A 127 3.67 -8.04 10.09
CA LYS A 127 3.49 -7.63 11.49
C LYS A 127 2.28 -6.73 11.68
N GLY A 128 2.18 -5.66 10.88
CA GLY A 128 1.03 -4.75 10.96
C GLY A 128 -0.27 -5.46 10.61
N LEU A 129 -0.25 -6.31 9.60
CA LEU A 129 -1.40 -7.09 9.19
C LEU A 129 -1.88 -8.02 10.31
N ALA A 130 -0.94 -8.75 10.94
CA ALA A 130 -1.24 -9.68 12.03
C ALA A 130 -1.72 -8.97 13.29
N HIS A 131 -1.25 -7.76 13.54
CA HIS A 131 -1.55 -7.01 14.77
C HIS A 131 -2.69 -6.00 14.61
N GLY A 132 -3.34 -5.94 13.44
CA GLY A 132 -4.61 -5.24 13.30
C GLY A 132 -4.57 -3.87 12.64
N ILE A 133 -3.59 -3.56 11.78
CA ILE A 133 -3.55 -2.25 11.08
C ILE A 133 -4.82 -2.00 10.23
N ILE A 134 -5.36 -3.04 9.61
CA ILE A 134 -6.60 -2.91 8.82
C ILE A 134 -7.76 -2.56 9.74
N GLU A 135 -7.93 -3.32 10.82
CA GLU A 135 -9.03 -3.12 11.78
C GLU A 135 -8.95 -1.74 12.42
N HIS A 136 -7.75 -1.30 12.84
CA HIS A 136 -7.56 0.04 13.42
C HIS A 136 -7.93 1.15 12.43
N THR A 137 -7.63 0.96 11.15
CA THR A 137 -7.99 1.93 10.10
C THR A 137 -9.50 1.98 9.94
N LEU A 138 -10.14 0.82 9.81
CA LEU A 138 -11.60 0.74 9.64
C LEU A 138 -12.34 1.31 10.83
N ASP A 139 -11.86 1.06 12.06
CA ASP A 139 -12.48 1.61 13.28
C ASP A 139 -12.42 3.13 13.32
N LYS A 140 -11.41 3.73 12.69
CA LYS A 140 -11.22 5.19 12.65
C LYS A 140 -11.97 5.86 11.50
N MET A 141 -12.34 5.11 10.46
CA MET A 141 -13.14 5.62 9.35
C MET A 141 -14.57 5.88 9.77
N ASN A 142 -15.20 6.88 9.12
CA ASN A 142 -16.62 7.20 9.37
C ASN A 142 -17.57 6.34 8.53
N SER A 143 -17.09 5.79 7.42
CA SER A 143 -17.93 5.04 6.49
C SER A 143 -18.35 3.69 7.05
N LEU A 144 -19.53 3.23 6.66
CA LEU A 144 -19.95 1.86 6.91
C LEU A 144 -19.08 0.91 6.09
N THR A 145 -18.66 -0.21 6.66
CA THR A 145 -17.81 -1.18 5.94
C THR A 145 -18.49 -1.73 4.69
N SER A 146 -19.82 -1.85 4.70
CA SER A 146 -20.60 -2.26 3.51
C SER A 146 -20.50 -1.26 2.34
N ASP A 147 -20.10 -0.02 2.61
CA ASP A 147 -19.92 1.02 1.60
C ASP A 147 -18.46 1.18 1.18
N ILE A 148 -17.55 0.40 1.73
CA ILE A 148 -16.11 0.53 1.44
C ILE A 148 -15.70 -0.47 0.37
N ILE A 149 -14.90 0.00 -0.58
CA ILE A 149 -14.18 -0.83 -1.55
C ILE A 149 -12.69 -0.77 -1.24
N ALA A 150 -11.99 -1.87 -1.51
CA ALA A 150 -10.58 -2.01 -1.22
C ALA A 150 -9.80 -2.43 -2.46
N TRP A 151 -8.61 -1.86 -2.63
CA TRP A 151 -7.65 -2.27 -3.65
C TRP A 151 -6.32 -2.61 -3.00
N ILE A 152 -5.86 -3.84 -3.22
CA ILE A 152 -4.54 -4.29 -2.78
C ILE A 152 -3.58 -4.11 -3.94
N GLY A 153 -2.63 -3.20 -3.80
CA GLY A 153 -1.66 -2.86 -4.83
C GLY A 153 -0.54 -3.89 -4.97
N PRO A 154 0.46 -3.60 -5.82
CA PRO A 154 1.58 -4.52 -6.05
C PRO A 154 2.29 -4.90 -4.75
N SER A 155 2.50 -6.19 -4.57
CA SER A 155 3.09 -6.76 -3.37
C SER A 155 3.74 -8.10 -3.70
N ILE A 156 4.44 -8.72 -2.75
CA ILE A 156 5.07 -10.01 -3.00
C ILE A 156 4.01 -11.11 -3.04
N CYS A 157 4.05 -11.97 -4.05
CA CYS A 157 3.10 -13.06 -4.20
C CYS A 157 3.51 -14.28 -3.37
N GLN A 158 2.57 -15.20 -3.19
CA GLN A 158 2.76 -16.37 -2.32
C GLN A 158 3.98 -17.21 -2.68
N LYS A 159 4.20 -17.50 -3.94
CA LYS A 159 5.30 -18.39 -4.36
C LYS A 159 6.68 -17.77 -4.14
N CYS A 160 6.75 -16.46 -3.90
CA CYS A 160 7.99 -15.74 -3.66
C CYS A 160 8.20 -15.38 -2.18
N TYR A 161 7.26 -15.71 -1.31
CA TYR A 161 7.28 -15.25 0.08
C TYR A 161 7.33 -16.41 1.07
N GLU A 162 8.55 -16.90 1.30
CA GLU A 162 8.82 -17.96 2.28
C GLU A 162 8.96 -17.34 3.67
N VAL A 163 8.27 -17.91 4.66
CA VAL A 163 8.26 -17.45 6.04
C VAL A 163 8.43 -18.63 7.00
N GLY A 164 8.88 -18.33 8.23
CA GLY A 164 9.02 -19.34 9.27
C GLY A 164 7.72 -19.63 10.01
N GLU A 165 7.81 -20.59 10.92
CA GLU A 165 6.69 -21.05 11.76
C GLU A 165 6.10 -19.91 12.60
N GLU A 166 6.92 -18.98 13.05
CA GLU A 166 6.46 -17.82 13.85
C GLU A 166 5.39 -17.02 13.12
N VAL A 167 5.60 -16.74 11.84
CA VAL A 167 4.64 -15.97 11.04
C VAL A 167 3.34 -16.76 10.88
N TYR A 168 3.45 -18.04 10.56
CA TYR A 168 2.30 -18.92 10.42
C TYR A 168 1.47 -18.96 11.70
N GLN A 169 2.10 -19.19 12.86
CA GLN A 169 1.40 -19.27 14.14
C GLN A 169 0.75 -17.95 14.52
N THR A 170 1.46 -16.84 14.32
CA THR A 170 0.93 -15.51 14.64
C THR A 170 -0.38 -15.24 13.88
N PHE A 171 -0.41 -15.55 12.59
CA PHE A 171 -1.61 -15.34 11.78
C PHE A 171 -2.73 -16.34 12.14
N THR A 172 -2.42 -17.62 12.23
CA THR A 172 -3.45 -18.64 12.43
C THR A 172 -4.05 -18.61 13.82
N ASP A 173 -3.32 -18.13 14.82
CA ASP A 173 -3.84 -17.92 16.17
C ASP A 173 -4.87 -16.77 16.19
N THR A 174 -4.59 -15.70 15.46
CA THR A 174 -5.47 -14.52 15.40
C THR A 174 -6.61 -14.71 14.40
N TYR A 175 -6.29 -15.28 13.24
CA TYR A 175 -7.24 -15.46 12.13
C TYR A 175 -7.22 -16.92 11.70
N PRO A 176 -8.05 -17.79 12.30
CA PRO A 176 -8.05 -19.23 11.94
C PRO A 176 -8.25 -19.50 10.45
N LEU A 177 -9.06 -18.68 9.76
CA LEU A 177 -9.26 -18.81 8.31
C LEU A 177 -7.99 -18.55 7.49
N SER A 178 -6.99 -17.90 8.06
CA SER A 178 -5.74 -17.61 7.36
C SER A 178 -4.92 -18.86 7.07
N LYS A 179 -5.23 -20.00 7.67
CA LYS A 179 -4.56 -21.27 7.36
C LYS A 179 -4.56 -21.56 5.85
N GLN A 180 -5.63 -21.22 5.16
CA GLN A 180 -5.75 -21.42 3.71
C GLN A 180 -4.77 -20.56 2.88
N ALA A 181 -4.17 -19.54 3.51
CA ALA A 181 -3.20 -18.65 2.86
C ALA A 181 -1.76 -19.12 2.99
N PHE A 182 -1.54 -20.29 3.56
CA PHE A 182 -0.19 -20.85 3.78
C PHE A 182 -0.06 -22.21 3.10
N LYS A 183 1.06 -22.41 2.42
CA LYS A 183 1.43 -23.69 1.81
C LYS A 183 2.75 -24.15 2.41
N PRO A 184 2.87 -25.40 2.86
CA PRO A 184 4.14 -25.91 3.39
C PRO A 184 5.19 -26.02 2.29
N VAL A 185 6.44 -25.67 2.62
CA VAL A 185 7.58 -25.79 1.72
C VAL A 185 8.85 -25.99 2.55
N ASN A 186 9.52 -27.14 2.38
CA ASN A 186 10.84 -27.40 2.99
C ASN A 186 10.92 -27.03 4.48
N GLY A 187 9.93 -27.42 5.29
CA GLY A 187 9.91 -27.12 6.73
C GLY A 187 9.51 -25.69 7.08
N LYS A 188 9.16 -24.89 6.09
CA LYS A 188 8.68 -23.52 6.23
C LYS A 188 7.34 -23.36 5.52
N TRP A 189 6.93 -22.13 5.27
CA TRP A 189 5.65 -21.80 4.67
C TRP A 189 5.80 -20.80 3.56
N LEU A 190 4.97 -20.95 2.52
CA LEU A 190 4.73 -19.88 1.54
C LEU A 190 3.46 -19.15 1.97
N ALA A 191 3.58 -17.87 2.26
CA ALA A 191 2.47 -17.06 2.75
C ALA A 191 1.87 -16.17 1.64
N ASN A 192 0.54 -16.20 1.54
CA ASN A 192 -0.22 -15.36 0.62
C ASN A 192 -0.74 -14.12 1.39
N LEU A 193 0.07 -13.08 1.49
CA LEU A 193 -0.33 -11.87 2.21
C LEU A 193 -1.56 -11.19 1.62
N PRO A 194 -1.69 -11.05 0.28
CA PRO A 194 -2.91 -10.47 -0.28
C PRO A 194 -4.18 -11.24 0.13
N LEU A 195 -4.13 -12.56 0.16
CA LEU A 195 -5.27 -13.37 0.59
C LEU A 195 -5.58 -13.15 2.08
N ILE A 196 -4.57 -13.05 2.93
CA ILE A 196 -4.76 -12.78 4.36
C ILE A 196 -5.47 -11.43 4.55
N ALA A 197 -5.01 -10.40 3.82
CA ALA A 197 -5.66 -9.09 3.88
C ALA A 197 -7.12 -9.16 3.43
N GLU A 198 -7.40 -9.90 2.37
CA GLU A 198 -8.77 -10.10 1.88
C GLU A 198 -9.64 -10.78 2.92
N ILE A 199 -9.11 -11.80 3.61
CA ILE A 199 -9.81 -12.48 4.70
C ILE A 199 -10.14 -11.49 5.83
N VAL A 200 -9.20 -10.65 6.23
CA VAL A 200 -9.40 -9.65 7.30
C VAL A 200 -10.45 -8.62 6.88
N LEU A 201 -10.34 -8.09 5.66
CA LEU A 201 -11.29 -7.12 5.12
C LEU A 201 -12.70 -7.72 5.05
N THR A 202 -12.83 -8.93 4.55
CA THR A 202 -14.11 -9.62 4.41
C THR A 202 -14.74 -9.90 5.79
N LYS A 203 -13.95 -10.30 6.76
CA LYS A 203 -14.40 -10.52 8.14
C LYS A 203 -14.99 -9.25 8.75
N ARG A 204 -14.48 -8.08 8.36
CA ARG A 204 -15.00 -6.79 8.83
C ARG A 204 -16.15 -6.25 7.98
N GLY A 205 -16.64 -7.02 7.01
CA GLY A 205 -17.81 -6.67 6.21
C GLY A 205 -17.54 -5.99 4.89
N ILE A 206 -16.27 -5.91 4.46
CA ILE A 206 -15.92 -5.38 3.14
C ILE A 206 -15.96 -6.52 2.15
N LYS A 207 -16.90 -6.47 1.21
CA LYS A 207 -17.09 -7.52 0.19
C LYS A 207 -16.40 -7.19 -1.14
N ALA A 208 -16.18 -5.92 -1.39
CA ALA A 208 -15.62 -5.43 -2.66
C ALA A 208 -14.11 -5.26 -2.52
N VAL A 209 -13.36 -6.34 -2.67
CA VAL A 209 -11.90 -6.37 -2.59
C VAL A 209 -11.32 -6.73 -3.96
N TYR A 210 -10.40 -5.90 -4.43
CA TYR A 210 -9.74 -6.04 -5.72
C TYR A 210 -8.23 -6.11 -5.51
N GLN A 211 -7.57 -6.94 -6.30
CA GLN A 211 -6.12 -7.10 -6.23
C GLN A 211 -5.48 -6.70 -7.56
N SER A 212 -4.31 -6.05 -7.51
CA SER A 212 -3.55 -5.73 -8.72
C SER A 212 -3.04 -7.00 -9.41
N GLY A 213 -2.75 -8.04 -8.63
CA GLY A 213 -2.16 -9.27 -9.15
C GLY A 213 -0.69 -9.13 -9.56
N LEU A 214 -0.06 -7.98 -9.28
CA LEU A 214 1.33 -7.73 -9.68
C LEU A 214 2.27 -8.11 -8.53
N CYS A 215 3.27 -8.94 -8.85
CA CYS A 215 4.26 -9.39 -7.87
C CYS A 215 5.53 -8.53 -7.94
N THR A 216 5.88 -7.92 -6.82
CA THR A 216 7.07 -7.07 -6.71
C THR A 216 8.37 -7.85 -6.92
N PHE A 217 8.42 -9.09 -6.50
CA PHE A 217 9.61 -9.93 -6.64
C PHE A 217 9.82 -10.36 -8.10
N GLU A 218 8.76 -10.78 -8.79
CA GLU A 218 8.84 -11.30 -10.15
C GLU A 218 9.05 -10.21 -11.20
N LEU A 219 8.41 -9.04 -11.00
CA LEU A 219 8.47 -7.93 -11.95
C LEU A 219 9.68 -7.02 -11.67
N LYS A 220 10.87 -7.61 -11.71
CA LYS A 220 12.12 -6.95 -11.31
C LYS A 220 12.45 -5.70 -12.11
N ASN A 221 12.03 -5.63 -13.37
CA ASN A 221 12.30 -4.49 -14.23
C ASN A 221 11.35 -3.30 -13.97
N GLU A 222 10.27 -3.54 -13.25
CA GLU A 222 9.25 -2.51 -13.01
C GLU A 222 9.05 -2.18 -11.54
N LEU A 223 9.34 -3.12 -10.63
CA LEU A 223 9.02 -2.97 -9.21
C LEU A 223 10.22 -3.28 -8.33
N TYR A 224 10.35 -2.54 -7.24
CA TYR A 224 11.35 -2.81 -6.20
C TYR A 224 10.91 -3.95 -5.31
N SER A 225 11.86 -4.77 -4.86
CA SER A 225 11.60 -5.85 -3.92
C SER A 225 12.74 -5.98 -2.92
N TYR A 226 12.40 -5.83 -1.65
CA TYR A 226 13.35 -5.99 -0.54
C TYR A 226 13.79 -7.47 -0.41
N ARG A 227 12.87 -8.40 -0.65
CA ARG A 227 13.17 -9.84 -0.60
C ARG A 227 14.15 -10.24 -1.70
N ARG A 228 14.08 -9.59 -2.86
CA ARG A 228 15.00 -9.85 -3.98
C ARG A 228 16.39 -9.27 -3.70
N THR A 229 16.47 -8.07 -3.18
CA THR A 229 17.70 -7.40 -2.74
C THR A 229 17.38 -6.36 -1.69
N SER A 230 18.07 -6.43 -0.53
CA SER A 230 17.77 -5.56 0.60
C SER A 230 18.10 -4.08 0.37
N GLN A 231 19.08 -3.80 -0.50
CA GLN A 231 19.42 -2.43 -0.88
C GLN A 231 18.58 -2.05 -2.11
N THR A 232 17.43 -1.50 -1.88
CA THR A 232 16.46 -1.21 -2.94
C THR A 232 15.58 -0.01 -2.59
N GLY A 233 14.96 0.57 -3.62
CA GLY A 233 14.03 1.67 -3.49
C GLY A 233 12.66 1.22 -2.99
N ARG A 234 11.73 2.17 -3.03
CA ARG A 234 10.32 1.96 -2.68
C ARG A 234 9.44 2.50 -3.79
N ILE A 235 8.39 1.77 -4.11
CA ILE A 235 7.29 2.30 -4.93
C ILE A 235 6.33 3.06 -4.03
N ALA A 236 5.60 4.01 -4.62
CA ALA A 236 4.55 4.76 -3.93
C ALA A 236 3.19 4.31 -4.46
N THR A 237 2.29 4.00 -3.55
CA THR A 237 0.89 3.73 -3.88
C THR A 237 0.06 4.85 -3.27
N LEU A 238 -0.75 5.50 -4.10
CA LEU A 238 -1.45 6.74 -3.75
C LEU A 238 -2.94 6.60 -3.95
N ILE A 239 -3.67 7.41 -3.18
CA ILE A 239 -5.11 7.63 -3.37
C ILE A 239 -5.41 9.09 -3.04
N TRP A 240 -6.26 9.72 -3.87
CA TRP A 240 -6.61 11.12 -3.64
C TRP A 240 -7.94 11.47 -4.28
N PHE A 241 -8.52 12.57 -3.81
CA PHE A 241 -9.69 13.17 -4.45
C PHE A 241 -9.21 14.02 -5.63
N ASN A 242 -9.58 13.62 -6.84
CA ASN A 242 -9.29 14.40 -8.04
C ASN A 242 -10.38 15.47 -8.23
N ASP A 243 -10.26 16.30 -9.27
CA ASP A 243 -11.16 17.40 -9.53
C ASP A 243 -12.38 17.04 -10.39
N GLN A 244 -12.61 15.75 -10.64
CA GLN A 244 -13.78 15.33 -11.40
C GLN A 244 -15.03 15.35 -10.52
N PRO A 245 -16.18 15.78 -11.08
CA PRO A 245 -17.41 15.74 -10.31
C PRO A 245 -17.82 14.29 -10.04
N GLN A 246 -18.32 14.06 -8.83
CA GLN A 246 -18.92 12.80 -8.44
C GLN A 246 -20.29 12.66 -9.12
N ASP A 247 -20.61 11.47 -9.61
CA ASP A 247 -21.92 11.18 -10.21
C ASP A 247 -23.00 11.01 -9.18
#